data_af6fd99eb3e85e0604010f3fec6f6a69
#
_entry.id   af6fd99eb3e85e0604010f3fec6f6a69
#
_cell.length_a   1.000
_cell.length_b   1.000
_cell.length_c   1.000
_cell.angle_alpha   90.00
_cell.angle_beta   90.00
_cell.angle_gamma   90.00
#
_symmetry.space_group_name_H-M   'P 1'
#
loop_
_entity.id
_entity.type
_entity.pdbx_description
1 polymer ?
#
loop_
_entity_poly.entity_id
_entity_poly.type
_entity_poly.pdbx_seq_one_letter_code
_entity_poly.pdbx_strand_id
1 'polypeptide(L)'
;MLKKQDVGQKGENAAAEYLISEKFEIVARNYHSRFGEVDIIAQNEKYLLFVEVKTCTIGAKRLPREAVDTLKQKKLVKTAMIYLSEHEVALQPRFDVIEVWIEKESGAILAVNHIEHAFLGVDFYEAF
;
A
#
# COMPACT_ATOMS: atom_id res chain seq x y z
N MET A 1 11.65 -12.90 18.79
CA MET A 1 11.80 -12.12 17.55
C MET A 1 10.80 -12.57 16.50
N LEU A 2 10.17 -11.61 15.82
CA LEU A 2 9.19 -11.93 14.80
C LEU A 2 9.86 -12.45 13.53
N LYS A 3 9.22 -13.41 12.87
CA LYS A 3 9.64 -13.87 11.55
C LYS A 3 9.34 -12.78 10.53
N LYS A 4 10.08 -12.78 9.42
CA LYS A 4 9.93 -11.78 8.36
C LYS A 4 8.49 -11.68 7.84
N GLN A 5 7.84 -12.82 7.59
CA GLN A 5 6.45 -12.84 7.11
C GLN A 5 5.47 -12.33 8.16
N ASP A 6 5.74 -12.55 9.45
CA ASP A 6 4.90 -12.04 10.54
C ASP A 6 5.01 -10.52 10.64
N VAL A 7 6.20 -9.99 10.42
CA VAL A 7 6.44 -8.54 10.41
C VAL A 7 5.64 -7.89 9.28
N GLY A 8 5.69 -8.47 8.08
CA GLY A 8 4.93 -7.96 6.93
C GLY A 8 3.42 -7.99 7.19
N GLN A 9 2.92 -9.10 7.73
CA GLN A 9 1.50 -9.23 8.04
C GLN A 9 1.07 -8.24 9.12
N LYS A 10 1.90 -8.06 10.14
CA LYS A 10 1.62 -7.11 11.22
C LYS A 10 1.59 -5.66 10.70
N GLY A 11 2.52 -5.32 9.83
CA GLY A 11 2.56 -4.00 9.20
C GLY A 11 1.32 -3.75 8.36
N GLU A 12 0.91 -4.73 7.57
CA GLU A 12 -0.29 -4.62 6.73
C GLU A 12 -1.56 -4.48 7.57
N ASN A 13 -1.67 -5.24 8.68
CA ASN A 13 -2.78 -5.10 9.60
C ASN A 13 -2.84 -3.71 10.23
N ALA A 14 -1.68 -3.19 10.64
CA ALA A 14 -1.59 -1.84 11.22
C ALA A 14 -2.00 -0.77 10.20
N ALA A 15 -1.60 -0.92 8.94
CA ALA A 15 -1.99 -0.01 7.88
C ALA A 15 -3.49 -0.03 7.64
N ALA A 16 -4.10 -1.22 7.63
CA ALA A 16 -5.54 -1.36 7.46
C ALA A 16 -6.30 -0.69 8.62
N GLU A 17 -5.88 -0.93 9.86
CA GLU A 17 -6.49 -0.31 11.04
C GLU A 17 -6.37 1.22 11.00
N TYR A 18 -5.20 1.72 10.58
CA TYR A 18 -4.97 3.14 10.41
C TYR A 18 -5.97 3.74 9.40
N LEU A 19 -6.12 3.10 8.23
CA LEU A 19 -7.04 3.57 7.20
C LEU A 19 -8.49 3.61 7.70
N ILE A 20 -8.90 2.60 8.45
CA ILE A 20 -10.24 2.56 9.05
C ILE A 20 -10.40 3.74 10.02
N SER A 21 -9.39 4.02 10.83
CA SER A 21 -9.43 5.16 11.77
C SER A 21 -9.54 6.50 11.04
N GLU A 22 -9.03 6.57 9.80
CA GLU A 22 -9.09 7.75 8.95
C GLU A 22 -10.34 7.77 8.05
N LYS A 23 -11.34 6.94 8.38
CA LYS A 23 -12.64 6.90 7.72
C LYS A 23 -12.62 6.29 6.32
N PHE A 24 -11.63 5.45 6.02
CA PHE A 24 -11.65 4.65 4.80
C PHE A 24 -12.28 3.29 5.07
N GLU A 25 -12.95 2.77 4.05
CA GLU A 25 -13.46 1.40 4.05
C GLU A 25 -12.45 0.51 3.32
N ILE A 26 -12.10 -0.61 3.91
CA ILE A 26 -11.21 -1.58 3.26
C ILE A 26 -12.04 -2.39 2.26
N VAL A 27 -11.68 -2.30 0.98
CA VAL A 27 -12.39 -2.98 -0.10
C VAL A 27 -11.79 -4.35 -0.36
N ALA A 28 -10.47 -4.44 -0.34
CA ALA A 28 -9.75 -5.70 -0.59
C ALA A 28 -8.36 -5.65 0.03
N ARG A 29 -7.81 -6.81 0.29
CA ARG A 29 -6.42 -6.96 0.74
C ARG A 29 -5.75 -8.00 -0.13
N ASN A 30 -4.45 -7.78 -0.42
CA ASN A 30 -3.65 -8.72 -1.23
C ASN A 30 -4.32 -9.05 -2.56
N TYR A 31 -4.70 -8.01 -3.29
CA TYR A 31 -5.29 -8.17 -4.61
C TYR A 31 -4.21 -8.49 -5.63
N HIS A 32 -4.32 -9.63 -6.28
CA HIS A 32 -3.29 -10.15 -7.20
C HIS A 32 -3.68 -10.00 -8.66
N SER A 33 -2.68 -9.76 -9.50
CA SER A 33 -2.79 -9.87 -10.95
C SER A 33 -1.52 -10.57 -11.47
N ARG A 34 -1.49 -10.85 -12.77
CA ARG A 34 -0.28 -11.38 -13.39
C ARG A 34 0.90 -10.41 -13.37
N PHE A 35 0.65 -9.12 -13.09
CA PHE A 35 1.70 -8.11 -13.05
C PHE A 35 2.24 -7.85 -11.64
N GLY A 36 1.50 -8.23 -10.61
CA GLY A 36 1.90 -7.98 -9.24
C GLY A 36 0.71 -7.97 -8.29
N GLU A 37 0.87 -7.30 -7.15
CA GLU A 37 -0.17 -7.26 -6.14
C GLU A 37 -0.31 -5.86 -5.57
N VAL A 38 -1.52 -5.56 -5.05
CA VAL A 38 -1.81 -4.36 -4.27
C VAL A 38 -2.10 -4.81 -2.84
N ASP A 39 -1.38 -4.28 -1.87
CA ASP A 39 -1.52 -4.73 -0.48
C ASP A 39 -2.89 -4.42 0.10
N ILE A 40 -3.39 -3.21 -0.14
CA ILE A 40 -4.71 -2.78 0.35
C ILE A 40 -5.39 -1.93 -0.71
N ILE A 41 -6.67 -2.21 -0.96
CA ILE A 41 -7.53 -1.32 -1.72
C ILE A 41 -8.55 -0.78 -0.72
N ALA A 42 -8.65 0.55 -0.62
CA ALA A 42 -9.53 1.22 0.33
C ALA A 42 -10.26 2.37 -0.35
N GLN A 43 -11.38 2.79 0.22
CA GLN A 43 -12.16 3.87 -0.38
C GLN A 43 -12.81 4.77 0.65
N ASN A 44 -13.08 6.00 0.24
CA ASN A 44 -13.98 6.91 0.94
C ASN A 44 -14.96 7.46 -0.10
N GLU A 45 -15.64 8.55 0.20
CA GLU A 45 -16.63 9.14 -0.72
C GLU A 45 -16.00 9.76 -1.99
N LYS A 46 -14.69 10.00 -1.98
CA LYS A 46 -14.00 10.71 -3.08
C LYS A 46 -12.96 9.85 -3.80
N TYR A 47 -12.20 9.06 -3.06
CA TYR A 47 -11.04 8.34 -3.59
C TYR A 47 -11.14 6.83 -3.48
N LEU A 48 -10.56 6.16 -4.46
CA LEU A 48 -10.24 4.73 -4.37
C LEU A 48 -8.73 4.63 -4.28
N LEU A 49 -8.23 4.17 -3.12
CA LEU A 49 -6.79 4.07 -2.85
C LEU A 49 -6.26 2.71 -3.24
N PHE A 50 -5.13 2.71 -3.95
CA PHE A 50 -4.32 1.52 -4.16
C PHE A 50 -3.07 1.72 -3.31
N VAL A 51 -2.93 0.94 -2.25
CA VAL A 51 -1.95 1.18 -1.19
C VAL A 51 -0.86 0.12 -1.18
N GLU A 52 0.39 0.57 -1.22
CA GLU A 52 1.56 -0.26 -0.96
C GLU A 52 1.98 -0.05 0.49
N VAL A 53 2.08 -1.14 1.24
CA VAL A 53 2.53 -1.09 2.63
C VAL A 53 4.00 -1.44 2.70
N LYS A 54 4.79 -0.57 3.31
CA LYS A 54 6.22 -0.78 3.57
C LYS A 54 6.43 -0.92 5.06
N THR A 55 6.81 -2.12 5.48
CA THR A 55 7.12 -2.40 6.89
C THR A 55 8.62 -2.31 7.09
N CYS A 56 9.04 -1.54 8.09
CA CYS A 56 10.45 -1.34 8.40
C CYS A 56 10.66 -1.54 9.89
N THR A 57 11.74 -2.23 10.24
CA THR A 57 12.14 -2.38 11.63
C THR A 57 13.17 -1.32 11.98
N ILE A 58 13.18 -0.87 13.25
CA ILE A 58 14.20 0.06 13.73
C ILE A 58 15.57 -0.60 13.59
N GLY A 59 16.51 0.15 13.04
CA GLY A 59 17.85 -0.34 12.77
C GLY A 59 18.07 -0.80 11.34
N ALA A 60 17.02 -0.80 10.50
CA ALA A 60 17.16 -1.11 9.09
C ALA A 60 18.00 -0.02 8.41
N LYS A 61 18.89 -0.44 7.51
CA LYS A 61 19.80 0.49 6.81
C LYS A 61 19.12 1.24 5.68
N ARG A 62 18.03 0.71 5.16
CA ARG A 62 17.32 1.27 3.99
C ARG A 62 16.02 1.90 4.42
N LEU A 63 15.73 3.08 3.88
CA LEU A 63 14.44 3.74 4.11
C LEU A 63 13.34 2.98 3.37
N PRO A 64 12.15 2.82 3.98
CA PRO A 64 11.05 2.07 3.35
C PRO A 64 10.68 2.55 1.94
N ARG A 65 10.61 3.86 1.72
CA ARG A 65 10.20 4.42 0.43
C ARG A 65 11.17 4.11 -0.72
N GLU A 66 12.42 3.78 -0.41
CA GLU A 66 13.40 3.40 -1.41
C GLU A 66 13.04 2.09 -2.11
N ALA A 67 12.15 1.30 -1.52
CA ALA A 67 11.72 0.03 -2.09
C ALA A 67 10.60 0.18 -3.11
N VAL A 68 10.04 1.39 -3.29
CA VAL A 68 8.97 1.65 -4.26
C VAL A 68 9.56 2.37 -5.47
N ASP A 69 10.28 1.62 -6.30
CA ASP A 69 10.94 2.16 -7.49
C ASP A 69 9.96 2.25 -8.69
N THR A 70 10.45 2.78 -9.80
CA THR A 70 9.66 2.98 -11.01
C THR A 70 9.06 1.68 -11.54
N LEU A 71 9.81 0.58 -11.53
CA LEU A 71 9.32 -0.70 -12.00
C LEU A 71 8.18 -1.19 -11.12
N LYS A 72 8.32 -1.09 -9.81
CA LYS A 72 7.29 -1.49 -8.87
C LYS A 72 6.04 -0.62 -9.02
N GLN A 73 6.22 0.68 -9.22
CA GLN A 73 5.11 1.60 -9.48
C GLN A 73 4.33 1.18 -10.73
N LYS A 74 5.02 0.83 -11.81
CA LYS A 74 4.38 0.36 -13.04
C LYS A 74 3.58 -0.92 -12.81
N LYS A 75 4.09 -1.86 -12.03
CA LYS A 75 3.38 -3.08 -11.69
C LYS A 75 2.12 -2.79 -10.88
N LEU A 76 2.20 -1.87 -9.92
CA LEU A 76 1.05 -1.44 -9.14
C LEU A 76 -0.01 -0.80 -10.02
N VAL A 77 0.40 0.09 -10.91
CA VAL A 77 -0.54 0.77 -11.83
C VAL A 77 -1.24 -0.25 -12.74
N LYS A 78 -0.50 -1.19 -13.31
CA LYS A 78 -1.09 -2.24 -14.16
C LYS A 78 -2.11 -3.08 -13.39
N THR A 79 -1.78 -3.47 -12.15
CA THR A 79 -2.69 -4.24 -11.30
C THR A 79 -3.93 -3.43 -10.95
N ALA A 80 -3.77 -2.15 -10.64
CA ALA A 80 -4.88 -1.24 -10.39
C ALA A 80 -5.80 -1.12 -11.60
N MET A 81 -5.23 -1.03 -12.81
CA MET A 81 -6.04 -0.95 -14.03
C MET A 81 -6.84 -2.22 -14.28
N ILE A 82 -6.29 -3.38 -13.96
CA ILE A 82 -7.04 -4.63 -14.03
C ILE A 82 -8.22 -4.58 -13.07
N TYR A 83 -8.00 -4.13 -11.84
CA TYR A 83 -9.08 -3.97 -10.87
C TYR A 83 -10.18 -3.05 -11.42
N LEU A 84 -9.77 -1.89 -11.94
CA LEU A 84 -10.72 -0.89 -12.46
C LEU A 84 -11.48 -1.40 -13.69
N SER A 85 -10.87 -2.30 -14.47
CA SER A 85 -11.56 -2.88 -15.64
C SER A 85 -12.62 -3.90 -15.24
N GLU A 86 -12.49 -4.47 -14.05
CA GLU A 86 -13.40 -5.51 -13.55
C GLU A 86 -14.50 -4.98 -12.63
N HIS A 87 -14.40 -3.71 -12.23
CA HIS A 87 -15.33 -3.09 -11.29
C HIS A 87 -15.76 -1.72 -11.80
N GLU A 88 -17.03 -1.39 -11.63
CA GLU A 88 -17.51 -0.03 -11.89
C GLU A 88 -17.13 0.86 -10.71
N VAL A 89 -16.24 1.83 -10.97
CA VAL A 89 -15.75 2.73 -9.93
C VAL A 89 -15.90 4.17 -10.40
N ALA A 90 -16.70 4.94 -9.67
CA ALA A 90 -16.88 6.38 -9.93
C ALA A 90 -15.88 7.23 -9.16
N LEU A 91 -15.14 6.64 -8.22
CA LEU A 91 -14.19 7.34 -7.36
C LEU A 91 -12.89 7.63 -8.09
N GLN A 92 -12.20 8.67 -7.65
CA GLN A 92 -10.89 9.03 -8.20
C GLN A 92 -9.83 8.04 -7.71
N PRO A 93 -9.13 7.32 -8.61
CA PRO A 93 -8.02 6.46 -8.20
C PRO A 93 -6.86 7.27 -7.64
N ARG A 94 -6.22 6.73 -6.61
CA ARG A 94 -5.07 7.37 -5.97
C ARG A 94 -4.10 6.30 -5.49
N PHE A 95 -2.80 6.55 -5.68
CA PHE A 95 -1.75 5.60 -5.29
C PHE A 95 -1.04 6.13 -4.05
N ASP A 96 -1.13 5.39 -2.96
CA ASP A 96 -0.58 5.79 -1.67
C ASP A 96 0.43 4.76 -1.17
N VAL A 97 1.37 5.22 -0.35
CA VAL A 97 2.29 4.34 0.36
C VAL A 97 2.08 4.56 1.85
N ILE A 98 2.00 3.48 2.61
CA ILE A 98 1.95 3.55 4.07
C ILE A 98 3.20 2.85 4.60
N GLU A 99 4.03 3.61 5.32
CA GLU A 99 5.22 3.12 5.98
C GLU A 99 4.85 2.77 7.42
N VAL A 100 5.09 1.52 7.82
CA VAL A 100 4.81 1.06 9.18
C VAL A 100 6.14 0.72 9.85
N TRP A 101 6.45 1.40 10.94
CA TRP A 101 7.68 1.21 11.68
C TRP A 101 7.41 0.31 12.89
N ILE A 102 8.17 -0.77 12.99
CA ILE A 102 8.00 -1.80 14.02
C ILE A 102 9.29 -1.96 14.81
N GLU A 103 9.16 -2.11 16.13
CA GLU A 103 10.30 -2.47 16.97
C GLU A 103 10.63 -3.96 16.75
N LYS A 104 11.88 -4.23 16.44
CA LYS A 104 12.33 -5.57 16.05
C LYS A 104 12.09 -6.63 17.12
N GLU A 105 12.36 -6.31 18.39
CA GLU A 105 12.29 -7.31 19.47
C GLU A 105 10.86 -7.60 19.91
N SER A 106 10.08 -6.55 20.18
CA SER A 106 8.72 -6.70 20.71
C SER A 106 7.66 -6.83 19.64
N GLY A 107 7.95 -6.36 18.41
CA GLY A 107 6.96 -6.26 17.35
C GLY A 107 5.98 -5.11 17.55
N ALA A 108 6.26 -4.20 18.48
CA ALA A 108 5.38 -3.06 18.73
C ALA A 108 5.37 -2.11 17.54
N ILE A 109 4.19 -1.59 17.19
CA ILE A 109 4.04 -0.57 16.16
C ILE A 109 4.49 0.76 16.74
N LEU A 110 5.53 1.35 16.18
CA LEU A 110 6.11 2.61 16.67
C LEU A 110 5.55 3.83 15.95
N ALA A 111 5.27 3.69 14.65
CA ALA A 111 4.77 4.80 13.85
C ALA A 111 4.13 4.29 12.57
N VAL A 112 3.17 5.05 12.06
CA VAL A 112 2.57 4.82 10.75
C VAL A 112 2.68 6.15 10.00
N ASN A 113 3.31 6.13 8.82
CA ASN A 113 3.48 7.31 7.99
C ASN A 113 2.75 7.11 6.66
N HIS A 114 1.71 7.90 6.43
CA HIS A 114 0.89 7.81 5.22
C HIS A 114 1.35 8.83 4.19
N ILE A 115 1.82 8.34 3.06
CA ILE A 115 2.26 9.19 1.94
C ILE A 115 1.17 9.15 0.88
N GLU A 116 0.35 10.20 0.85
CA GLU A 116 -0.73 10.34 -0.12
C GLU A 116 -0.18 10.75 -1.47
N HIS A 117 -0.81 10.29 -2.55
CA HIS A 117 -0.38 10.57 -3.92
C HIS A 117 1.13 10.30 -4.09
N ALA A 118 1.56 9.11 -3.67
CA ALA A 118 2.98 8.77 -3.65
C ALA A 118 3.62 8.79 -5.05
N PHE A 119 2.81 8.59 -6.10
CA PHE A 119 3.25 8.78 -7.48
C PHE A 119 2.07 9.24 -8.34
N LEU A 120 2.40 9.91 -9.44
CA LEU A 120 1.42 10.67 -10.22
C LEU A 120 0.69 9.80 -11.25
N GLY A 121 -0.51 10.26 -11.62
CA GLY A 121 -1.35 9.61 -12.62
C GLY A 121 -0.74 9.55 -14.02
N VAL A 122 0.31 10.31 -14.31
CA VAL A 122 1.01 10.21 -15.59
C VAL A 122 1.56 8.79 -15.80
N ASP A 123 1.98 8.14 -14.72
CA ASP A 123 2.47 6.76 -14.78
C ASP A 123 1.37 5.79 -15.18
N PHE A 124 0.12 6.19 -14.98
CA PHE A 124 -1.05 5.43 -15.33
C PHE A 124 -1.11 5.15 -16.83
N TYR A 125 -0.81 6.16 -17.64
CA TYR A 125 -0.84 6.03 -19.10
C TYR A 125 0.40 5.32 -19.62
N GLU A 126 1.53 5.54 -19.00
CA GLU A 126 2.80 4.94 -19.42
C GLU A 126 2.87 3.43 -19.09
N ALA A 127 2.04 2.94 -18.17
CA ALA A 127 2.00 1.53 -17.81
C ALA A 127 1.51 0.64 -18.96
N PHE A 128 0.77 1.21 -19.90
CA PHE A 128 0.19 0.54 -21.04
C PHE A 128 0.59 1.24 -22.33
#